data_15ef2c9dcb1234154a53ad07b663ed22
#
_entry.id   15ef2c9dcb1234154a53ad07b663ed22
#
_cell.length_a   1.000
_cell.length_b   1.000
_cell.length_c   1.000
_cell.angle_alpha   90.00
_cell.angle_beta   90.00
_cell.angle_gamma   90.00
#
_symmetry.space_group_name_H-M   'P 1'
#
loop_
_entity.id
_entity.type
_entity.pdbx_description
1 polymer ?
#
loop_
_entity_poly.entity_id
_entity_poly.type
_entity_poly.pdbx_seq_one_letter_code
_entity_poly.pdbx_strand_id
1 'polypeptide(L)'
;MKNKIAIPGILLSGLLLLGISSCSKDDFKGERPDQKLTAALESYSILLTEAPHGWKAHLFTGSVGGYGFWFEFNKENKVSMFADFRTESGNQAAQSSYRLKATLLPALYFDTYSYLHELADPDNRVNGGTAGWGLLSDFEFSFREVKGDTILLTGNLNNSKLQLVKASAAEKAAYQRGNLNALRADATRFFQTSSFLFLKDNANTVYSVNMNISQKTVAFNYSVGQTMETALLGFAFSGENDLILSEPFIKGGIHIDRFIRTEVAGAPVIKAALAKETMEIQKTENPLFPFFLMWGSSYQLIRVPIETTSQGNKSDFDLRRTAALTAMRALLRAGTTFPEMRIAINKSEKLVVVNQIIRQTPYSFNANFAFSYTEQDNAIKLKYEGPMDGNSTVIEPGFKPIIDGLTDGAMEFDFDLTTPQLRAFGQSKSLTNFRFVGLIN
;
A
#
# COMPACT_ATOMS: atom_id res chain seq x y z
N MET A 1 22.50 35.20 -85.39
CA MET A 1 23.15 36.44 -84.94
C MET A 1 23.17 36.44 -83.42
N LYS A 2 24.37 36.36 -82.81
CA LYS A 2 24.59 36.28 -81.37
C LYS A 2 24.60 37.68 -80.77
N ASN A 3 23.82 37.99 -79.78
CA ASN A 3 24.01 39.15 -78.92
C ASN A 3 24.33 38.69 -77.47
N LYS A 4 25.53 38.93 -77.05
CA LYS A 4 26.02 38.81 -75.69
C LYS A 4 25.63 40.07 -74.93
N ILE A 5 24.96 39.95 -73.84
CA ILE A 5 24.70 41.01 -72.85
C ILE A 5 25.69 40.82 -71.71
N ALA A 6 26.62 41.75 -71.53
CA ALA A 6 27.57 41.84 -70.44
C ALA A 6 26.85 42.40 -69.20
N ILE A 7 26.92 41.72 -68.04
CA ILE A 7 26.46 42.20 -66.78
C ILE A 7 27.66 42.82 -66.03
N PRO A 8 27.60 44.07 -65.58
CA PRO A 8 28.67 44.72 -64.88
C PRO A 8 28.84 44.22 -63.44
N GLY A 9 30.06 43.84 -63.10
CA GLY A 9 30.47 43.24 -61.80
C GLY A 9 30.61 44.23 -60.64
N ILE A 10 29.58 45.07 -60.35
CA ILE A 10 29.64 46.09 -59.27
C ILE A 10 28.57 45.79 -58.14
N LEU A 11 27.75 44.81 -58.30
CA LEU A 11 26.67 44.51 -57.30
C LEU A 11 26.99 43.36 -56.29
N LEU A 12 28.20 42.81 -56.36
CA LEU A 12 28.60 41.67 -55.47
C LEU A 12 29.46 42.10 -54.27
N SER A 13 29.87 43.35 -54.14
CA SER A 13 30.69 43.85 -53.00
C SER A 13 29.85 44.51 -51.91
N GLY A 14 28.58 44.78 -52.14
CA GLY A 14 27.68 45.41 -51.14
C GLY A 14 26.99 44.48 -50.16
N LEU A 15 27.03 43.15 -50.41
CA LEU A 15 26.24 42.18 -49.62
C LEU A 15 27.06 41.46 -48.55
N LEU A 16 28.36 41.74 -48.42
CA LEU A 16 29.25 41.06 -47.47
C LEU A 16 29.56 41.86 -46.19
N LEU A 17 28.94 43.03 -46.01
CA LEU A 17 29.19 43.95 -44.88
C LEU A 17 28.00 44.09 -43.92
N LEU A 18 26.92 43.34 -44.09
CA LEU A 18 25.74 43.38 -43.20
C LEU A 18 25.65 42.18 -42.24
N GLY A 19 26.72 41.35 -42.12
CA GLY A 19 26.67 40.10 -41.33
C GLY A 19 27.33 40.13 -39.96
N ILE A 20 27.80 41.27 -39.43
CA ILE A 20 28.58 41.28 -38.16
C ILE A 20 28.02 42.24 -37.09
N SER A 21 26.73 42.43 -37.04
CA SER A 21 26.11 43.19 -35.95
C SER A 21 24.97 42.42 -35.29
N SER A 22 25.24 41.16 -34.89
CA SER A 22 24.30 40.42 -34.06
C SER A 22 25.02 39.57 -33.02
N CYS A 23 25.65 40.26 -32.08
CA CYS A 23 25.95 39.76 -30.73
C CYS A 23 25.79 40.96 -29.80
N SER A 24 24.55 41.43 -29.64
CA SER A 24 24.20 42.12 -28.41
C SER A 24 24.21 41.06 -27.35
N LYS A 25 25.18 41.04 -26.47
CA LYS A 25 25.08 40.43 -25.17
C LYS A 25 23.96 41.19 -24.49
N ASP A 26 22.73 40.70 -24.60
CA ASP A 26 21.70 41.02 -23.61
C ASP A 26 22.23 40.56 -22.28
N ASP A 27 22.77 41.48 -21.50
CA ASP A 27 23.09 41.22 -20.10
C ASP A 27 21.78 40.86 -19.43
N PHE A 28 21.59 39.54 -19.16
CA PHE A 28 20.47 39.01 -18.46
C PHE A 28 20.39 39.71 -17.09
N LYS A 29 19.49 40.69 -16.93
CA LYS A 29 19.32 41.51 -15.71
C LYS A 29 18.57 40.72 -14.58
N GLY A 30 18.89 39.46 -14.39
CA GLY A 30 18.32 38.60 -13.33
C GLY A 30 19.35 37.57 -12.85
N GLU A 31 19.06 36.93 -11.73
CA GLU A 31 19.85 35.78 -11.31
C GLU A 31 19.73 34.64 -12.35
N ARG A 32 20.85 34.12 -12.77
CA ARG A 32 20.88 33.00 -13.73
C ARG A 32 20.17 31.78 -13.12
N PRO A 33 19.50 30.95 -13.94
CA PRO A 33 18.79 29.75 -13.45
C PRO A 33 19.70 28.81 -12.62
N ASP A 34 20.97 28.68 -12.99
CA ASP A 34 21.98 27.89 -12.26
C ASP A 34 22.31 28.47 -10.89
N GLN A 35 22.39 29.80 -10.74
CA GLN A 35 22.59 30.47 -9.45
C GLN A 35 21.39 30.29 -8.51
N LYS A 36 20.16 30.46 -9.04
CA LYS A 36 18.94 30.21 -8.26
C LYS A 36 18.87 28.77 -7.76
N LEU A 37 19.23 27.85 -8.63
CA LEU A 37 19.21 26.42 -8.30
C LEU A 37 20.26 26.06 -7.23
N THR A 38 21.49 26.60 -7.34
CA THR A 38 22.54 26.44 -6.32
C THR A 38 22.10 27.02 -4.99
N ALA A 39 21.57 28.23 -4.96
CA ALA A 39 21.08 28.86 -3.73
C ALA A 39 19.90 28.05 -3.11
N ALA A 40 19.02 27.47 -3.93
CA ALA A 40 17.96 26.59 -3.43
C ALA A 40 18.53 25.32 -2.80
N LEU A 41 19.53 24.66 -3.41
CA LEU A 41 20.17 23.48 -2.83
C LEU A 41 20.85 23.78 -1.50
N GLU A 42 21.56 24.91 -1.39
CA GLU A 42 22.16 25.38 -0.13
C GLU A 42 21.10 25.60 0.95
N SER A 43 19.99 26.29 0.59
CA SER A 43 18.87 26.52 1.50
C SER A 43 18.25 25.21 2.01
N TYR A 44 18.05 24.21 1.14
CA TYR A 44 17.54 22.90 1.51
C TYR A 44 18.56 22.12 2.37
N SER A 45 19.86 22.25 2.10
CA SER A 45 20.90 21.63 2.93
C SER A 45 20.86 22.15 4.35
N ILE A 46 20.79 23.47 4.52
CA ILE A 46 20.66 24.13 5.81
C ILE A 46 19.38 23.66 6.50
N LEU A 47 18.24 23.72 5.80
CA LEU A 47 16.95 23.35 6.35
C LEU A 47 16.93 21.91 6.88
N LEU A 48 17.48 20.95 6.13
CA LEU A 48 17.53 19.54 6.54
C LEU A 48 18.42 19.31 7.75
N THR A 49 19.58 19.98 7.82
CA THR A 49 20.61 19.75 8.87
C THR A 49 20.40 20.57 10.14
N GLU A 50 19.61 21.64 10.10
CA GLU A 50 19.34 22.51 11.26
C GLU A 50 18.12 22.10 12.09
N ALA A 51 17.49 20.97 11.80
CA ALA A 51 16.44 20.41 12.64
C ALA A 51 17.06 19.74 13.89
N PRO A 52 16.95 20.34 15.10
CA PRO A 52 17.74 19.91 16.28
C PRO A 52 17.35 18.53 16.80
N HIS A 53 16.17 18.07 16.45
CA HIS A 53 15.65 16.76 16.86
C HIS A 53 15.33 15.85 15.65
N GLY A 54 15.82 16.21 14.45
CA GLY A 54 15.54 15.51 13.21
C GLY A 54 14.11 15.71 12.71
N TRP A 55 13.66 14.79 11.88
CA TRP A 55 12.41 14.88 11.14
C TRP A 55 11.57 13.62 11.32
N LYS A 56 10.31 13.77 11.66
CA LYS A 56 9.32 12.73 11.43
C LYS A 56 9.05 12.68 9.94
N ALA A 57 9.06 11.51 9.35
CA ALA A 57 8.85 11.36 7.92
C ALA A 57 7.70 10.38 7.65
N HIS A 58 6.78 10.79 6.80
CA HIS A 58 5.64 9.98 6.37
C HIS A 58 5.77 9.75 4.88
N LEU A 59 6.03 8.50 4.50
CA LEU A 59 6.17 8.08 3.11
C LEU A 59 4.94 7.28 2.69
N PHE A 60 4.19 7.79 1.72
CA PHE A 60 3.07 7.11 1.10
C PHE A 60 3.46 6.65 -0.29
N THR A 61 3.44 5.35 -0.50
CA THR A 61 3.92 4.71 -1.73
C THR A 61 2.85 4.67 -2.81
N GLY A 62 3.23 4.37 -4.05
CA GLY A 62 2.29 4.20 -5.16
C GLY A 62 1.34 2.99 -4.99
N SER A 63 1.64 2.09 -4.05
CA SER A 63 0.81 0.92 -3.70
C SER A 63 -0.18 1.17 -2.55
N VAL A 64 -0.57 2.40 -2.29
CA VAL A 64 -1.51 2.83 -1.23
C VAL A 64 -0.95 2.75 0.20
N GLY A 65 0.03 1.90 0.51
CA GLY A 65 0.60 1.77 1.86
C GLY A 65 1.33 3.03 2.34
N GLY A 66 1.42 3.21 3.67
CA GLY A 66 2.16 4.30 4.31
C GLY A 66 3.22 3.79 5.27
N TYR A 67 4.37 4.48 5.34
CA TYR A 67 5.50 4.08 6.17
C TYR A 67 6.04 5.27 6.93
N GLY A 68 6.18 5.12 8.24
CA GLY A 68 6.73 6.12 9.13
C GLY A 68 8.22 5.94 9.30
N PHE A 69 8.92 7.06 9.22
CA PHE A 69 10.36 7.14 9.49
C PHE A 69 10.66 8.27 10.46
N TRP A 70 11.83 8.23 11.04
CA TRP A 70 12.51 9.37 11.62
C TRP A 70 13.86 9.53 10.96
N PHE A 71 14.20 10.75 10.51
CA PHE A 71 15.46 11.08 9.86
C PHE A 71 16.23 12.13 10.64
N GLU A 72 17.55 11.96 10.74
CA GLU A 72 18.49 12.97 11.22
C GLU A 72 19.60 13.15 10.20
N PHE A 73 19.58 14.30 9.51
CA PHE A 73 20.57 14.68 8.50
C PHE A 73 21.73 15.41 9.14
N ASN A 74 22.95 15.17 8.69
CA ASN A 74 24.14 15.90 9.14
C ASN A 74 24.91 16.56 7.98
N LYS A 75 25.88 17.43 8.33
CA LYS A 75 26.68 18.20 7.36
C LYS A 75 27.68 17.35 6.56
N GLU A 76 27.93 16.12 6.98
CA GLU A 76 28.77 15.12 6.30
C GLU A 76 27.99 14.30 5.25
N ASN A 77 26.80 14.79 4.87
CA ASN A 77 25.88 14.12 3.93
C ASN A 77 25.49 12.69 4.38
N LYS A 78 25.32 12.49 5.67
CA LYS A 78 24.80 11.25 6.26
C LYS A 78 23.43 11.50 6.85
N VAL A 79 22.58 10.48 6.78
CA VAL A 79 21.27 10.44 7.41
C VAL A 79 21.15 9.18 8.24
N SER A 80 20.77 9.33 9.50
CA SER A 80 20.35 8.23 10.36
C SER A 80 18.84 8.10 10.30
N MET A 81 18.31 6.86 10.36
CA MET A 81 16.87 6.63 10.25
C MET A 81 16.39 5.46 11.10
N PHE A 82 15.17 5.59 11.64
CA PHE A 82 14.32 4.51 12.13
C PHE A 82 13.14 4.35 11.17
N ALA A 83 12.48 3.17 11.17
CA ALA A 83 11.31 2.91 10.33
C ALA A 83 10.30 1.98 11.01
N ASP A 84 9.03 2.04 10.60
CA ASP A 84 7.90 1.39 11.28
C ASP A 84 7.51 0.01 10.70
N PHE A 85 8.23 -0.55 9.73
CA PHE A 85 7.74 -1.73 9.01
C PHE A 85 8.18 -3.08 9.59
N ARG A 86 9.23 -3.12 10.39
CA ARG A 86 9.64 -4.33 11.12
C ARG A 86 10.24 -4.01 12.48
N THR A 87 10.38 -5.02 13.34
CA THR A 87 10.87 -4.82 14.72
C THR A 87 12.29 -4.27 14.76
N GLU A 88 13.16 -4.76 13.89
CA GLU A 88 14.55 -4.29 13.80
C GLU A 88 14.61 -2.82 13.41
N SER A 89 13.91 -2.42 12.33
CA SER A 89 13.93 -1.03 11.85
C SER A 89 13.32 -0.02 12.81
N GLY A 90 12.46 -0.47 13.73
CA GLY A 90 11.92 0.35 14.81
C GLY A 90 12.83 0.45 16.04
N ASN A 91 13.84 -0.42 16.21
CA ASN A 91 14.72 -0.47 17.37
C ASN A 91 16.17 -0.07 17.06
N GLN A 92 16.61 -0.24 15.81
CA GLN A 92 17.99 0.00 15.40
C GLN A 92 18.03 1.09 14.33
N ALA A 93 18.89 2.08 14.52
CA ALA A 93 19.10 3.10 13.50
C ALA A 93 19.92 2.52 12.35
N ALA A 94 19.44 2.71 11.11
CA ALA A 94 20.23 2.52 9.91
C ALA A 94 20.83 3.85 9.46
N GLN A 95 21.93 3.80 8.72
CA GLN A 95 22.56 4.98 8.12
C GLN A 95 22.57 4.87 6.60
N SER A 96 22.33 5.98 5.94
CA SER A 96 22.53 6.17 4.50
C SER A 96 23.35 7.43 4.24
N SER A 97 23.97 7.52 3.07
CA SER A 97 24.40 8.81 2.56
C SER A 97 23.26 9.46 1.78
N TYR A 98 23.25 10.79 1.75
CA TYR A 98 22.31 11.54 0.92
C TYR A 98 23.02 12.60 0.09
N ARG A 99 22.38 13.03 -0.98
CA ARG A 99 22.83 14.15 -1.81
C ARG A 99 21.66 15.03 -2.20
N LEU A 100 21.92 16.31 -2.28
CA LEU A 100 21.04 17.26 -2.96
C LEU A 100 21.50 17.45 -4.39
N LYS A 101 20.62 17.28 -5.35
CA LYS A 101 20.92 17.43 -6.78
C LYS A 101 20.02 18.45 -7.43
N ALA A 102 20.61 19.15 -8.39
CA ALA A 102 19.91 20.00 -9.32
C ALA A 102 19.45 19.15 -10.51
N THR A 103 18.16 18.81 -10.54
CA THR A 103 17.49 18.24 -11.70
C THR A 103 16.53 19.29 -12.29
N LEU A 104 15.36 18.94 -12.79
CA LEU A 104 14.32 19.92 -13.13
C LEU A 104 13.88 20.73 -11.92
N LEU A 105 13.89 20.11 -10.75
CA LEU A 105 13.67 20.70 -9.43
C LEU A 105 14.83 20.27 -8.52
N PRO A 106 15.12 21.02 -7.43
CA PRO A 106 15.96 20.53 -6.36
C PRO A 106 15.44 19.19 -5.86
N ALA A 107 16.33 18.21 -5.68
CA ALA A 107 15.93 16.86 -5.29
C ALA A 107 16.88 16.29 -4.24
N LEU A 108 16.31 15.51 -3.31
CA LEU A 108 16.96 14.75 -2.24
C LEU A 108 17.11 13.30 -2.71
N TYR A 109 18.33 12.80 -2.71
CA TYR A 109 18.70 11.44 -3.10
C TYR A 109 19.28 10.71 -1.90
N PHE A 110 18.79 9.51 -1.62
CA PHE A 110 19.40 8.59 -0.66
C PHE A 110 20.25 7.59 -1.46
N ASP A 111 21.56 7.50 -1.17
CA ASP A 111 22.50 6.80 -2.05
C ASP A 111 22.91 5.42 -1.54
N THR A 112 22.93 5.20 -0.22
CA THR A 112 23.36 3.94 0.38
C THR A 112 22.15 3.13 0.82
N TYR A 113 22.12 1.85 0.47
CA TYR A 113 21.04 0.94 0.84
C TYR A 113 20.71 0.99 2.33
N SER A 114 19.44 1.19 2.65
CA SER A 114 18.93 1.40 4.00
C SER A 114 17.46 1.03 4.07
N TYR A 115 16.79 1.21 5.20
CA TYR A 115 15.36 0.93 5.37
C TYR A 115 14.46 1.59 4.31
N LEU A 116 14.83 2.77 3.83
CA LEU A 116 14.08 3.43 2.75
C LEU A 116 14.17 2.64 1.44
N HIS A 117 15.33 2.09 1.11
CA HIS A 117 15.56 1.32 -0.10
C HIS A 117 14.85 -0.04 -0.07
N GLU A 118 14.69 -0.63 1.12
CA GLU A 118 13.98 -1.90 1.27
C GLU A 118 12.54 -1.83 0.75
N LEU A 119 11.87 -0.67 0.86
CA LEU A 119 10.51 -0.50 0.32
C LEU A 119 10.47 -0.51 -1.21
N ALA A 120 11.56 -0.09 -1.86
CA ALA A 120 11.72 -0.08 -3.32
C ALA A 120 12.40 -1.34 -3.86
N ASP A 121 12.83 -2.27 -2.98
CA ASP A 121 13.58 -3.46 -3.38
C ASP A 121 12.74 -4.35 -4.30
N PRO A 122 13.25 -4.75 -5.48
CA PRO A 122 12.54 -5.61 -6.43
C PRO A 122 12.33 -7.05 -5.92
N ASP A 123 13.10 -7.48 -4.90
CA ASP A 123 12.92 -8.79 -4.27
C ASP A 123 11.75 -8.76 -3.27
N ASN A 124 10.64 -9.37 -3.64
CA ASN A 124 9.45 -9.42 -2.80
C ASN A 124 9.64 -10.14 -1.44
N ARG A 125 10.75 -10.87 -1.26
CA ARG A 125 11.10 -11.48 0.04
C ARG A 125 11.55 -10.41 1.05
N VAL A 126 12.03 -9.26 0.58
CA VAL A 126 12.49 -8.16 1.43
C VAL A 126 11.31 -7.38 2.02
N ASN A 127 10.31 -7.07 1.18
CA ASN A 127 9.25 -6.12 1.53
C ASN A 127 7.81 -6.65 1.38
N GLY A 128 7.62 -7.85 0.79
CA GLY A 128 6.30 -8.42 0.53
C GLY A 128 5.55 -7.78 -0.65
N GLY A 129 6.18 -6.88 -1.39
CA GLY A 129 5.61 -6.22 -2.56
C GLY A 129 5.53 -7.11 -3.80
N THR A 130 5.24 -6.52 -4.94
CA THR A 130 5.22 -7.22 -6.22
C THR A 130 6.65 -7.46 -6.71
N ALA A 131 6.97 -8.70 -7.07
CA ALA A 131 8.29 -9.05 -7.60
C ALA A 131 8.66 -8.17 -8.80
N GLY A 132 9.85 -7.58 -8.76
CA GLY A 132 10.35 -6.62 -9.76
C GLY A 132 9.93 -5.16 -9.52
N TRP A 133 8.97 -4.87 -8.64
CA TRP A 133 8.41 -3.53 -8.42
C TRP A 133 8.52 -3.04 -6.98
N GLY A 134 8.78 -3.94 -6.03
CA GLY A 134 8.74 -3.61 -4.61
C GLY A 134 7.35 -3.09 -4.18
N LEU A 135 7.33 -2.10 -3.31
CA LEU A 135 6.11 -1.43 -2.85
C LEU A 135 5.81 -0.13 -3.62
N LEU A 136 6.33 0.04 -4.83
CA LEU A 136 6.24 1.28 -5.62
C LEU A 136 6.68 2.50 -4.81
N SER A 137 7.79 2.36 -4.09
CA SER A 137 8.42 3.42 -3.30
C SER A 137 9.56 4.06 -4.08
N ASP A 138 9.97 5.26 -3.65
CA ASP A 138 11.11 6.01 -4.18
C ASP A 138 12.19 6.18 -3.09
N PHE A 139 13.42 6.39 -3.52
CA PHE A 139 14.55 6.86 -2.70
C PHE A 139 15.19 8.14 -3.28
N GLU A 140 14.54 8.72 -4.29
CA GLU A 140 14.87 9.99 -4.94
C GLU A 140 13.63 10.87 -4.96
N PHE A 141 13.68 12.05 -4.35
CA PHE A 141 12.51 12.90 -4.13
C PHE A 141 12.78 14.34 -4.53
N SER A 142 11.92 14.92 -5.38
CA SER A 142 11.93 16.34 -5.71
C SER A 142 11.20 17.14 -4.63
N PHE A 143 11.80 18.25 -4.18
CA PHE A 143 11.15 19.21 -3.29
C PHE A 143 9.97 19.87 -4.00
N ARG A 144 8.83 19.98 -3.30
CA ARG A 144 7.62 20.61 -3.82
C ARG A 144 7.27 21.87 -3.07
N GLU A 145 7.24 21.80 -1.75
CA GLU A 145 6.79 22.91 -0.91
C GLU A 145 7.48 22.84 0.45
N VAL A 146 7.75 24.00 1.04
CA VAL A 146 8.13 24.16 2.45
C VAL A 146 7.09 25.03 3.12
N LYS A 147 6.40 24.51 4.11
CA LYS A 147 5.34 25.20 4.84
C LYS A 147 5.56 25.08 6.34
N GLY A 148 6.08 26.14 6.96
CA GLY A 148 6.47 26.13 8.37
C GLY A 148 7.49 25.01 8.66
N ASP A 149 7.17 24.12 9.58
CA ASP A 149 8.01 22.99 9.97
C ASP A 149 7.84 21.74 9.10
N THR A 150 7.17 21.87 7.94
CA THR A 150 6.86 20.77 7.04
C THR A 150 7.50 20.96 5.68
N ILE A 151 8.13 19.91 5.15
CA ILE A 151 8.64 19.83 3.77
C ILE A 151 7.86 18.75 3.03
N LEU A 152 7.31 19.07 1.87
CA LEU A 152 6.63 18.14 0.98
C LEU A 152 7.53 17.80 -0.20
N LEU A 153 7.71 16.50 -0.44
CA LEU A 153 8.51 15.97 -1.55
C LEU A 153 7.70 14.93 -2.32
N THR A 154 8.04 14.76 -3.59
CA THR A 154 7.44 13.73 -4.46
C THR A 154 8.53 12.87 -5.06
N GLY A 155 8.35 11.57 -5.02
CA GLY A 155 9.24 10.58 -5.62
C GLY A 155 9.34 10.74 -7.14
N ASN A 156 10.53 10.55 -7.67
CA ASN A 156 10.82 10.83 -9.07
C ASN A 156 10.38 9.71 -10.02
N LEU A 157 10.25 8.48 -9.54
CA LEU A 157 9.89 7.32 -10.36
C LEU A 157 8.43 6.89 -10.14
N ASN A 158 8.04 6.65 -8.90
CA ASN A 158 6.75 6.07 -8.55
C ASN A 158 5.74 7.11 -8.01
N ASN A 159 6.11 8.41 -8.00
CA ASN A 159 5.31 9.50 -7.46
C ASN A 159 4.91 9.30 -5.98
N SER A 160 5.68 8.52 -5.22
CA SER A 160 5.46 8.38 -3.79
C SER A 160 5.55 9.75 -3.10
N LYS A 161 4.75 9.97 -2.06
CA LYS A 161 4.68 11.25 -1.34
C LYS A 161 5.48 11.13 -0.06
N LEU A 162 6.50 11.96 0.11
CA LEU A 162 7.28 12.06 1.33
C LEU A 162 7.02 13.40 2.00
N GLN A 163 6.55 13.34 3.24
CA GLN A 163 6.36 14.50 4.10
C GLN A 163 7.37 14.43 5.24
N LEU A 164 8.17 15.48 5.41
CA LEU A 164 9.07 15.66 6.55
C LEU A 164 8.48 16.72 7.48
N VAL A 165 8.31 16.40 8.76
CA VAL A 165 7.82 17.31 9.79
C VAL A 165 8.88 17.39 10.88
N LYS A 166 9.31 18.58 11.30
CA LYS A 166 10.31 18.72 12.40
C LYS A 166 9.87 17.96 13.64
N ALA A 167 10.74 17.14 14.18
CA ALA A 167 10.48 16.40 15.40
C ALA A 167 10.76 17.27 16.64
N SER A 168 10.00 17.04 17.71
CA SER A 168 10.30 17.53 19.05
C SER A 168 11.35 16.66 19.74
N ALA A 169 11.92 17.13 20.86
CA ALA A 169 12.84 16.35 21.69
C ALA A 169 12.19 15.07 22.23
N ALA A 170 10.90 15.13 22.62
CA ALA A 170 10.15 13.99 23.11
C ALA A 170 9.95 12.92 22.02
N GLU A 171 9.61 13.35 20.80
CA GLU A 171 9.44 12.44 19.66
C GLU A 171 10.77 11.79 19.25
N LYS A 172 11.88 12.55 19.16
CA LYS A 172 13.21 11.94 18.94
C LYS A 172 13.51 10.86 19.97
N ALA A 173 13.30 11.17 21.26
CA ALA A 173 13.51 10.21 22.32
C ALA A 173 12.58 8.99 22.22
N ALA A 174 11.35 9.16 21.75
CA ALA A 174 10.42 8.06 21.52
C ALA A 174 10.91 7.12 20.42
N TYR A 175 11.35 7.64 19.27
CA TYR A 175 11.95 6.84 18.21
C TYR A 175 13.17 6.04 18.72
N GLN A 176 14.07 6.69 19.44
CA GLN A 176 15.27 6.05 19.99
C GLN A 176 14.99 4.95 21.02
N ARG A 177 13.85 5.02 21.72
CA ARG A 177 13.39 3.97 22.66
C ARG A 177 12.61 2.83 21.97
N GLY A 178 12.48 2.83 20.64
CA GLY A 178 11.75 1.82 19.91
C GLY A 178 10.22 1.95 20.03
N ASN A 179 9.70 3.14 20.29
CA ASN A 179 8.26 3.38 20.48
C ASN A 179 7.41 3.04 19.24
N LEU A 180 7.99 3.09 18.04
CA LEU A 180 7.30 2.62 16.82
C LEU A 180 6.80 1.18 16.94
N ASN A 181 7.59 0.30 17.57
CA ASN A 181 7.19 -1.09 17.78
C ASN A 181 6.08 -1.22 18.81
N ALA A 182 6.13 -0.43 19.90
CA ALA A 182 5.08 -0.41 20.91
C ALA A 182 3.76 0.09 20.29
N LEU A 183 3.80 1.19 19.54
CA LEU A 183 2.64 1.76 18.87
C LEU A 183 2.04 0.77 17.84
N ARG A 184 2.88 0.09 17.06
CA ARG A 184 2.46 -0.96 16.13
C ARG A 184 1.81 -2.14 16.86
N ALA A 185 2.39 -2.59 17.97
CA ALA A 185 1.83 -3.69 18.77
C ALA A 185 0.46 -3.33 19.38
N ASP A 186 0.33 -2.11 19.91
CA ASP A 186 -0.92 -1.63 20.48
C ASP A 186 -2.01 -1.45 19.41
N ALA A 187 -1.66 -0.88 18.24
CA ALA A 187 -2.56 -0.79 17.10
C ALA A 187 -2.99 -2.18 16.60
N THR A 188 -2.04 -3.12 16.50
CA THR A 188 -2.33 -4.51 16.13
C THR A 188 -3.34 -5.12 17.09
N ARG A 189 -3.12 -5.00 18.39
CA ARG A 189 -4.02 -5.52 19.42
C ARG A 189 -5.41 -4.87 19.37
N PHE A 190 -5.47 -3.58 19.10
CA PHE A 190 -6.72 -2.84 19.04
C PHE A 190 -7.56 -3.18 17.80
N PHE A 191 -6.92 -3.26 16.62
CA PHE A 191 -7.62 -3.47 15.34
C PHE A 191 -7.80 -4.95 14.98
N GLN A 192 -6.90 -5.84 15.39
CA GLN A 192 -7.05 -7.30 15.22
C GLN A 192 -7.96 -7.89 16.31
N THR A 193 -9.19 -7.44 16.35
CA THR A 193 -10.23 -7.93 17.26
C THR A 193 -11.25 -8.74 16.46
N SER A 194 -12.03 -9.59 17.15
CA SER A 194 -13.18 -10.28 16.56
C SER A 194 -14.40 -9.37 16.37
N SER A 195 -14.34 -8.13 16.87
CA SER A 195 -15.43 -7.16 16.77
C SER A 195 -15.29 -6.32 15.50
N PHE A 196 -16.43 -5.86 14.99
CA PHE A 196 -16.48 -4.89 13.91
C PHE A 196 -16.36 -3.48 14.48
N LEU A 197 -15.43 -2.70 13.91
CA LEU A 197 -15.10 -1.37 14.38
C LEU A 197 -15.79 -0.32 13.50
N PHE A 198 -16.25 0.77 14.12
CA PHE A 198 -16.93 1.83 13.39
C PHE A 198 -16.85 3.19 14.09
N LEU A 199 -17.04 4.23 13.29
CA LEU A 199 -17.31 5.60 13.72
C LEU A 199 -18.74 5.94 13.38
N LYS A 200 -19.29 6.93 14.08
CA LYS A 200 -20.66 7.40 13.88
C LYS A 200 -20.68 8.91 13.88
N ASP A 201 -21.24 9.51 12.83
CA ASP A 201 -21.40 10.96 12.75
C ASP A 201 -22.61 11.46 13.53
N ASN A 202 -22.81 12.78 13.57
CA ASN A 202 -23.93 13.40 14.27
C ASN A 202 -25.30 13.10 13.62
N ALA A 203 -25.33 12.64 12.37
CA ALA A 203 -26.53 12.18 11.67
C ALA A 203 -26.80 10.69 11.88
N ASN A 204 -25.99 10.03 12.72
CA ASN A 204 -26.03 8.59 12.98
C ASN A 204 -25.60 7.71 11.79
N THR A 205 -24.94 8.27 10.77
CA THR A 205 -24.32 7.48 9.71
C THR A 205 -23.16 6.68 10.27
N VAL A 206 -23.09 5.41 9.88
CA VAL A 206 -22.05 4.47 10.34
C VAL A 206 -20.97 4.36 9.28
N TYR A 207 -19.72 4.49 9.72
CA TYR A 207 -18.51 4.32 8.92
C TYR A 207 -17.72 3.17 9.51
N SER A 208 -17.69 1.98 8.86
CA SER A 208 -16.85 0.88 9.36
C SER A 208 -15.37 1.27 9.21
N VAL A 209 -14.55 0.85 10.16
CA VAL A 209 -13.10 1.11 10.18
C VAL A 209 -12.38 -0.22 10.12
N ASN A 210 -11.80 -0.55 8.97
CA ASN A 210 -11.05 -1.79 8.77
C ASN A 210 -9.59 -1.44 8.51
N MET A 211 -8.73 -1.71 9.49
CA MET A 211 -7.30 -1.39 9.41
C MET A 211 -6.48 -2.66 9.18
N ASN A 212 -5.70 -2.66 8.11
CA ASN A 212 -4.71 -3.69 7.83
C ASN A 212 -3.32 -3.20 8.22
N ILE A 213 -2.84 -3.64 9.38
CA ILE A 213 -1.55 -3.18 9.94
C ILE A 213 -0.36 -3.65 9.09
N SER A 214 -0.44 -4.82 8.47
CA SER A 214 0.65 -5.35 7.66
C SER A 214 0.80 -4.65 6.30
N GLN A 215 -0.33 -4.26 5.70
CA GLN A 215 -0.35 -3.51 4.43
C GLN A 215 -0.32 -2.00 4.63
N LYS A 216 -0.41 -1.53 5.87
CA LYS A 216 -0.46 -0.10 6.20
C LYS A 216 -1.61 0.64 5.54
N THR A 217 -2.80 0.02 5.53
CA THR A 217 -4.02 0.59 4.95
C THR A 217 -5.17 0.61 5.95
N VAL A 218 -6.05 1.58 5.78
CA VAL A 218 -7.35 1.65 6.46
C VAL A 218 -8.45 1.86 5.44
N ALA A 219 -9.52 1.07 5.54
CA ALA A 219 -10.72 1.22 4.73
C ALA A 219 -11.87 1.72 5.58
N PHE A 220 -12.52 2.79 5.12
CA PHE A 220 -13.79 3.27 5.67
C PHE A 220 -14.91 2.87 4.70
N ASN A 221 -15.85 2.03 5.17
CA ASN A 221 -17.03 1.67 4.37
C ASN A 221 -18.25 2.35 4.93
N TYR A 222 -19.09 2.89 4.05
CA TYR A 222 -20.31 3.60 4.40
C TYR A 222 -21.32 3.54 3.26
N SER A 223 -22.61 3.67 3.61
CA SER A 223 -23.69 3.70 2.61
C SER A 223 -23.94 5.12 2.10
N VAL A 224 -24.11 5.25 0.79
CA VAL A 224 -24.61 6.47 0.12
C VAL A 224 -25.88 6.09 -0.64
N GLY A 225 -27.03 6.44 -0.09
CA GLY A 225 -28.31 5.92 -0.59
C GLY A 225 -28.38 4.41 -0.47
N GLN A 226 -28.53 3.71 -1.59
CA GLN A 226 -28.56 2.24 -1.65
C GLN A 226 -27.23 1.61 -2.05
N THR A 227 -26.18 2.41 -2.25
CA THR A 227 -24.86 1.93 -2.65
C THR A 227 -23.88 1.96 -1.47
N MET A 228 -22.88 1.08 -1.52
CA MET A 228 -21.76 1.06 -0.60
C MET A 228 -20.58 1.77 -1.25
N GLU A 229 -19.96 2.70 -0.51
CA GLU A 229 -18.69 3.31 -0.87
C GLU A 229 -17.59 2.87 0.10
N THR A 230 -16.37 2.80 -0.41
CA THR A 230 -15.16 2.52 0.36
C THR A 230 -14.12 3.60 0.09
N ALA A 231 -13.65 4.26 1.14
CA ALA A 231 -12.43 5.07 1.09
C ALA A 231 -11.27 4.22 1.62
N LEU A 232 -10.31 3.90 0.75
CA LEU A 232 -9.11 3.14 1.11
C LEU A 232 -7.92 4.09 1.17
N LEU A 233 -7.31 4.23 2.35
CA LEU A 233 -6.22 5.16 2.63
C LEU A 233 -5.00 4.40 3.15
N GLY A 234 -3.80 4.89 2.84
CA GLY A 234 -2.58 4.48 3.51
C GLY A 234 -2.46 5.14 4.88
N PHE A 235 -1.70 4.53 5.80
CA PHE A 235 -1.32 5.19 7.06
C PHE A 235 0.12 4.87 7.42
N ALA A 236 0.75 5.78 8.19
CA ALA A 236 2.11 5.66 8.70
C ALA A 236 2.12 5.87 10.22
N PHE A 237 2.86 5.06 10.97
CA PHE A 237 3.10 5.31 12.39
C PHE A 237 4.05 6.49 12.57
N SER A 238 3.81 7.37 13.54
CA SER A 238 4.56 8.60 13.71
C SER A 238 4.69 9.02 15.16
N GLY A 239 5.87 9.52 15.50
CA GLY A 239 6.16 10.13 16.79
C GLY A 239 5.88 9.20 17.96
N GLU A 240 5.16 9.73 18.95
CA GLU A 240 4.83 8.98 20.15
C GLU A 240 3.56 8.14 20.01
N ASN A 241 2.53 8.69 19.36
CA ASN A 241 1.18 8.12 19.45
C ASN A 241 0.36 8.18 18.16
N ASP A 242 0.89 8.71 17.05
CA ASP A 242 0.09 9.00 15.87
C ASP A 242 0.16 7.90 14.78
N LEU A 243 -0.97 7.66 14.11
CA LEU A 243 -1.10 6.94 12.86
C LEU A 243 -1.63 7.94 11.82
N ILE A 244 -0.74 8.51 11.03
CA ILE A 244 -1.04 9.57 10.06
C ILE A 244 -1.63 8.96 8.79
N LEU A 245 -2.77 9.48 8.32
CA LEU A 245 -3.39 9.05 7.07
C LEU A 245 -2.71 9.69 5.85
N SER A 246 -2.75 9.00 4.71
CA SER A 246 -2.20 9.49 3.43
C SER A 246 -2.92 10.74 2.92
N GLU A 247 -4.18 10.87 3.27
CA GLU A 247 -5.03 12.04 3.07
C GLU A 247 -6.16 12.03 4.12
N PRO A 248 -6.76 13.17 4.42
CA PRO A 248 -7.86 13.23 5.37
C PRO A 248 -9.10 12.47 4.88
N PHE A 249 -9.71 11.67 5.77
CA PHE A 249 -11.05 11.14 5.55
C PHE A 249 -12.09 12.22 5.93
N ILE A 250 -12.85 12.70 4.93
CA ILE A 250 -13.83 13.80 5.11
C ILE A 250 -15.18 13.32 4.60
N LYS A 251 -16.11 12.99 5.51
CA LYS A 251 -17.50 12.58 5.19
C LYS A 251 -18.43 12.91 6.36
N GLY A 252 -19.66 13.32 6.07
CA GLY A 252 -20.73 13.51 7.07
C GLY A 252 -20.38 14.42 8.25
N GLY A 253 -19.50 15.41 8.02
CA GLY A 253 -19.00 16.29 9.09
C GLY A 253 -17.84 15.69 9.91
N ILE A 254 -17.44 14.43 9.66
CA ILE A 254 -16.22 13.83 10.18
C ILE A 254 -15.04 14.28 9.34
N HIS A 255 -13.97 14.75 10.00
CA HIS A 255 -12.69 15.09 9.37
C HIS A 255 -11.57 14.45 10.20
N ILE A 256 -10.99 13.37 9.70
CA ILE A 256 -9.93 12.59 10.35
C ILE A 256 -8.69 12.64 9.47
N ASP A 257 -7.59 13.16 9.97
CA ASP A 257 -6.28 13.13 9.33
C ASP A 257 -5.33 12.10 9.95
N ARG A 258 -5.65 11.61 11.16
CA ARG A 258 -4.89 10.58 11.87
C ARG A 258 -5.73 9.85 12.90
N PHE A 259 -5.22 8.71 13.35
CA PHE A 259 -5.61 8.10 14.62
C PHE A 259 -4.55 8.39 15.66
N ILE A 260 -4.95 8.42 16.92
CA ILE A 260 -4.07 8.67 18.06
C ILE A 260 -4.20 7.58 19.11
N ARG A 261 -3.06 7.07 19.57
CA ARG A 261 -2.99 6.20 20.73
C ARG A 261 -3.14 7.05 22.01
N THR A 262 -4.06 6.66 22.85
CA THR A 262 -4.32 7.23 24.17
C THR A 262 -4.31 6.14 25.22
N GLU A 263 -4.39 6.50 26.50
CA GLU A 263 -4.56 5.53 27.57
C GLU A 263 -5.87 5.77 28.30
N VAL A 264 -6.62 4.69 28.53
CA VAL A 264 -7.87 4.70 29.32
C VAL A 264 -7.72 3.64 30.39
N ALA A 265 -7.78 4.04 31.64
CA ALA A 265 -7.59 3.16 32.81
C ALA A 265 -6.29 2.32 32.73
N GLY A 266 -5.20 2.90 32.19
CA GLY A 266 -3.91 2.23 32.05
C GLY A 266 -3.79 1.28 30.85
N ALA A 267 -4.84 1.17 30.01
CA ALA A 267 -4.82 0.36 28.79
C ALA A 267 -4.73 1.24 27.54
N PRO A 268 -3.93 0.85 26.53
CA PRO A 268 -3.85 1.60 25.28
C PRO A 268 -5.14 1.48 24.47
N VAL A 269 -5.64 2.62 24.00
CA VAL A 269 -6.83 2.74 23.17
C VAL A 269 -6.48 3.61 21.96
N ILE A 270 -6.99 3.25 20.80
CA ILE A 270 -6.85 4.06 19.58
C ILE A 270 -8.14 4.84 19.35
N LYS A 271 -8.02 6.14 19.11
CA LYS A 271 -9.14 7.05 18.80
C LYS A 271 -8.90 7.73 17.45
N ALA A 272 -9.96 8.11 16.77
CA ALA A 272 -9.87 8.99 15.60
C ALA A 272 -9.63 10.43 16.09
N ALA A 273 -8.64 11.12 15.54
CA ALA A 273 -8.37 12.52 15.88
C ALA A 273 -9.15 13.43 14.93
N LEU A 274 -9.98 14.29 15.51
CA LEU A 274 -10.67 15.37 14.84
C LEU A 274 -9.89 16.68 15.06
N ALA A 275 -10.25 17.74 14.37
CA ALA A 275 -9.52 19.02 14.43
C ALA A 275 -9.37 19.60 15.85
N LYS A 276 -10.33 19.35 16.75
CA LYS A 276 -10.34 19.91 18.12
C LYS A 276 -10.56 18.88 19.23
N GLU A 277 -10.93 17.65 18.88
CA GLU A 277 -11.29 16.60 19.83
C GLU A 277 -10.91 15.23 19.27
N THR A 278 -11.15 14.18 20.05
CA THR A 278 -11.01 12.80 19.59
C THR A 278 -12.36 12.10 19.60
N MET A 279 -12.59 11.24 18.61
CA MET A 279 -13.76 10.39 18.49
C MET A 279 -13.39 8.95 18.83
N GLU A 280 -14.20 8.29 19.66
CA GLU A 280 -13.99 6.90 20.00
C GLU A 280 -14.39 5.98 18.84
N ILE A 281 -13.55 4.99 18.57
CA ILE A 281 -13.87 3.90 17.67
C ILE A 281 -14.74 2.90 18.43
N GLN A 282 -16.00 2.80 18.04
CA GLN A 282 -16.98 1.91 18.64
C GLN A 282 -16.79 0.47 18.15
N LYS A 283 -17.29 -0.51 18.92
CA LYS A 283 -17.20 -1.94 18.63
C LYS A 283 -18.56 -2.60 18.66
N THR A 284 -18.78 -3.55 17.75
CA THR A 284 -19.96 -4.42 17.73
C THR A 284 -19.55 -5.85 17.35
N GLU A 285 -20.27 -6.83 17.85
CA GLU A 285 -20.09 -8.25 17.49
C GLU A 285 -20.82 -8.62 16.19
N ASN A 286 -21.75 -7.80 15.76
CA ASN A 286 -22.51 -8.02 14.54
C ASN A 286 -21.87 -7.28 13.36
N PRO A 287 -21.81 -7.89 12.16
CA PRO A 287 -21.35 -7.22 10.95
C PRO A 287 -22.18 -5.95 10.68
N LEU A 288 -21.50 -4.87 10.35
CA LEU A 288 -22.14 -3.59 9.99
C LEU A 288 -22.71 -3.61 8.58
N PHE A 289 -22.07 -4.37 7.70
CA PHE A 289 -22.41 -4.54 6.30
C PHE A 289 -22.17 -5.99 5.89
N PRO A 290 -22.89 -6.54 4.87
CA PRO A 290 -22.62 -7.85 4.31
C PRO A 290 -21.17 -8.02 3.83
N PHE A 291 -20.58 -9.17 4.10
CA PHE A 291 -19.18 -9.45 3.70
C PHE A 291 -18.94 -9.20 2.20
N PHE A 292 -19.84 -9.67 1.36
CA PHE A 292 -19.70 -9.56 -0.10
C PHE A 292 -19.52 -8.11 -0.57
N LEU A 293 -20.16 -7.13 0.10
CA LEU A 293 -20.01 -5.72 -0.23
C LEU A 293 -18.62 -5.18 0.09
N MET A 294 -17.96 -5.72 1.11
CA MET A 294 -16.63 -5.31 1.56
C MET A 294 -15.49 -6.16 1.00
N TRP A 295 -15.82 -7.31 0.38
CA TRP A 295 -14.83 -8.20 -0.23
C TRP A 295 -14.24 -7.56 -1.49
N GLY A 296 -12.91 -7.60 -1.63
CA GLY A 296 -12.15 -6.91 -2.68
C GLY A 296 -11.86 -5.43 -2.39
N SER A 297 -12.33 -4.90 -1.25
CA SER A 297 -12.00 -3.54 -0.78
C SER A 297 -11.38 -3.58 0.61
N SER A 298 -12.17 -3.81 1.65
CA SER A 298 -11.70 -3.91 3.04
C SER A 298 -11.07 -5.26 3.38
N TYR A 299 -11.58 -6.31 2.78
CA TYR A 299 -11.09 -7.69 2.91
C TYR A 299 -10.63 -8.18 1.55
N GLN A 300 -9.33 -8.35 1.38
CA GLN A 300 -8.77 -8.72 0.08
C GLN A 300 -8.89 -10.21 -0.21
N LEU A 301 -8.72 -11.05 0.80
CA LEU A 301 -8.57 -12.49 0.67
C LEU A 301 -9.41 -13.27 1.66
N ILE A 302 -9.97 -14.40 1.22
CA ILE A 302 -10.40 -15.50 2.10
C ILE A 302 -9.29 -16.55 2.03
N ARG A 303 -8.66 -16.85 3.18
CA ARG A 303 -7.55 -17.81 3.28
C ARG A 303 -8.05 -19.12 3.88
N VAL A 304 -8.25 -20.12 3.05
CA VAL A 304 -8.81 -21.42 3.42
C VAL A 304 -7.69 -22.43 3.62
N PRO A 305 -7.47 -22.99 4.83
CA PRO A 305 -6.51 -24.07 5.02
C PRO A 305 -6.88 -25.28 4.16
N ILE A 306 -5.88 -25.88 3.50
CA ILE A 306 -6.09 -27.05 2.64
C ILE A 306 -5.50 -28.34 3.26
N GLU A 307 -4.38 -28.24 3.96
CA GLU A 307 -3.80 -29.42 4.65
C GLU A 307 -4.66 -29.91 5.83
N THR A 308 -5.43 -29.02 6.44
CA THR A 308 -6.29 -29.28 7.59
C THR A 308 -7.71 -28.84 7.31
N THR A 309 -8.69 -29.42 8.04
CA THR A 309 -10.07 -28.92 8.00
C THR A 309 -10.23 -27.70 8.88
N SER A 310 -11.07 -26.75 8.46
CA SER A 310 -11.48 -25.61 9.29
C SER A 310 -12.78 -25.89 10.00
N GLN A 311 -12.89 -25.42 11.23
CA GLN A 311 -14.21 -25.41 11.91
C GLN A 311 -15.21 -24.62 11.08
N GLY A 312 -16.37 -25.23 10.80
CA GLY A 312 -17.43 -24.67 9.95
C GLY A 312 -17.38 -25.17 8.49
N ASN A 313 -16.33 -25.89 8.07
CA ASN A 313 -16.39 -26.66 6.82
C ASN A 313 -17.49 -27.72 6.87
N LYS A 314 -18.05 -28.03 5.72
CA LYS A 314 -19.00 -29.14 5.56
C LYS A 314 -18.39 -30.31 4.78
N SER A 315 -19.01 -31.49 4.90
CA SER A 315 -18.45 -32.76 4.47
C SER A 315 -18.11 -32.85 2.99
N ASP A 316 -18.89 -32.28 2.09
CA ASP A 316 -18.59 -32.35 0.66
C ASP A 316 -17.34 -31.54 0.30
N PHE A 317 -17.18 -30.35 0.88
CA PHE A 317 -15.94 -29.60 0.71
C PHE A 317 -14.72 -30.38 1.23
N ASP A 318 -14.80 -30.95 2.44
CA ASP A 318 -13.68 -31.69 3.02
C ASP A 318 -13.34 -32.97 2.24
N LEU A 319 -14.32 -33.66 1.66
CA LEU A 319 -14.09 -34.79 0.74
C LEU A 319 -13.36 -34.34 -0.52
N ARG A 320 -13.83 -33.26 -1.18
CA ARG A 320 -13.20 -32.72 -2.39
C ARG A 320 -11.80 -32.16 -2.09
N ARG A 321 -11.61 -31.49 -0.96
CA ARG A 321 -10.32 -31.02 -0.49
C ARG A 321 -9.31 -32.16 -0.32
N THR A 322 -9.73 -33.25 0.31
CA THR A 322 -8.89 -34.43 0.52
C THR A 322 -8.54 -35.12 -0.81
N ALA A 323 -9.52 -35.26 -1.71
CA ALA A 323 -9.30 -35.82 -3.04
C ALA A 323 -8.31 -34.92 -3.85
N ALA A 324 -8.50 -33.60 -3.81
CA ALA A 324 -7.61 -32.64 -4.47
C ALA A 324 -6.18 -32.73 -3.92
N LEU A 325 -6.00 -32.77 -2.60
CA LEU A 325 -4.67 -32.94 -1.98
C LEU A 325 -3.97 -34.19 -2.46
N THR A 326 -4.67 -35.33 -2.46
CA THR A 326 -4.11 -36.60 -2.90
C THR A 326 -3.68 -36.53 -4.38
N ALA A 327 -4.54 -35.99 -5.23
CA ALA A 327 -4.27 -35.89 -6.66
C ALA A 327 -3.13 -34.89 -6.97
N MET A 328 -3.13 -33.71 -6.35
CA MET A 328 -2.06 -32.71 -6.55
C MET A 328 -0.70 -33.21 -6.06
N ARG A 329 -0.65 -33.96 -4.93
CA ARG A 329 0.59 -34.58 -4.44
C ARG A 329 1.16 -35.59 -5.41
N ALA A 330 0.33 -36.30 -6.15
CA ALA A 330 0.76 -37.27 -7.16
C ALA A 330 1.40 -36.58 -8.39
N LEU A 331 1.08 -35.31 -8.65
CA LEU A 331 1.60 -34.55 -9.79
C LEU A 331 2.94 -33.85 -9.50
N LEU A 332 3.35 -33.74 -8.25
CA LEU A 332 4.53 -32.99 -7.84
C LEU A 332 5.52 -33.86 -7.07
N ARG A 333 6.72 -33.32 -6.84
CA ARG A 333 7.76 -34.06 -6.09
C ARG A 333 7.32 -34.39 -4.66
N ALA A 334 7.82 -35.46 -4.12
CA ALA A 334 7.58 -35.88 -2.72
C ALA A 334 7.95 -34.73 -1.74
N GLY A 335 7.17 -34.59 -0.66
CA GLY A 335 7.37 -33.56 0.35
C GLY A 335 6.73 -32.19 -0.02
N THR A 336 6.07 -32.08 -1.18
CA THR A 336 5.27 -30.88 -1.51
C THR A 336 4.05 -30.77 -0.59
N THR A 337 3.81 -29.57 -0.05
CA THR A 337 2.64 -29.26 0.77
C THR A 337 1.80 -28.12 0.16
N PHE A 338 0.53 -28.09 0.56
CA PHE A 338 -0.48 -27.12 0.05
C PHE A 338 -1.13 -26.41 1.25
N PRO A 339 -0.45 -25.45 1.89
CA PRO A 339 -0.87 -24.93 3.19
C PRO A 339 -2.24 -24.26 3.15
N GLU A 340 -2.53 -23.49 2.10
CA GLU A 340 -3.78 -22.75 1.98
C GLU A 340 -4.18 -22.47 0.54
N MET A 341 -5.48 -22.32 0.32
CA MET A 341 -6.10 -21.73 -0.85
C MET A 341 -6.53 -20.30 -0.51
N ARG A 342 -6.23 -19.34 -1.38
CA ARG A 342 -6.61 -17.94 -1.24
C ARG A 342 -7.62 -17.56 -2.30
N ILE A 343 -8.70 -16.92 -1.90
CA ILE A 343 -9.77 -16.53 -2.82
C ILE A 343 -9.88 -15.00 -2.79
N ALA A 344 -9.65 -14.37 -3.93
CA ALA A 344 -9.75 -12.92 -4.14
C ALA A 344 -10.85 -12.60 -5.16
N ILE A 345 -11.47 -11.42 -5.04
CA ILE A 345 -12.44 -10.91 -6.00
C ILE A 345 -11.97 -9.58 -6.59
N ASN A 346 -12.09 -9.45 -7.90
CA ASN A 346 -12.00 -8.18 -8.62
C ASN A 346 -13.40 -7.84 -9.17
N LYS A 347 -14.09 -6.93 -8.50
CA LYS A 347 -15.47 -6.56 -8.86
C LYS A 347 -15.56 -5.79 -10.17
N SER A 348 -14.55 -4.99 -10.51
CA SER A 348 -14.55 -4.21 -11.77
C SER A 348 -14.43 -5.10 -12.98
N GLU A 349 -13.71 -6.22 -12.90
CA GLU A 349 -13.53 -7.20 -13.96
C GLU A 349 -14.50 -8.37 -13.87
N LYS A 350 -15.34 -8.43 -12.82
CA LYS A 350 -16.19 -9.57 -12.48
C LYS A 350 -15.41 -10.89 -12.46
N LEU A 351 -14.26 -10.87 -11.82
CA LEU A 351 -13.31 -11.97 -11.74
C LEU A 351 -13.10 -12.41 -10.29
N VAL A 352 -13.13 -13.70 -10.05
CA VAL A 352 -12.64 -14.34 -8.82
C VAL A 352 -11.38 -15.11 -9.18
N VAL A 353 -10.31 -14.89 -8.42
CA VAL A 353 -9.07 -15.64 -8.56
C VAL A 353 -8.92 -16.56 -7.35
N VAL A 354 -8.77 -17.85 -7.63
CA VAL A 354 -8.45 -18.86 -6.62
C VAL A 354 -6.98 -19.22 -6.76
N ASN A 355 -6.19 -18.87 -5.75
CA ASN A 355 -4.76 -19.11 -5.69
C ASN A 355 -4.46 -20.28 -4.74
N GLN A 356 -3.92 -21.37 -5.25
CA GLN A 356 -3.42 -22.49 -4.44
C GLN A 356 -1.94 -22.28 -4.15
N ILE A 357 -1.57 -22.14 -2.87
CA ILE A 357 -0.18 -22.06 -2.48
C ILE A 357 0.46 -23.45 -2.52
N ILE A 358 1.59 -23.56 -3.21
CA ILE A 358 2.41 -24.77 -3.31
C ILE A 358 3.72 -24.50 -2.56
N ARG A 359 4.05 -25.31 -1.57
CA ARG A 359 5.31 -25.17 -0.82
C ARG A 359 6.23 -26.35 -1.09
N GLN A 360 7.42 -26.04 -1.58
CA GLN A 360 8.52 -26.98 -1.82
C GLN A 360 9.78 -26.41 -1.16
N THR A 361 9.92 -26.60 0.15
CA THR A 361 10.97 -25.98 0.97
C THR A 361 12.32 -25.95 0.27
N PRO A 362 13.01 -24.76 0.21
CA PRO A 362 12.64 -23.49 0.87
C PRO A 362 11.68 -22.58 0.05
N TYR A 363 11.21 -23.03 -1.11
CA TYR A 363 10.44 -22.20 -2.06
C TYR A 363 8.93 -22.33 -1.85
N SER A 364 8.21 -21.23 -2.16
CA SER A 364 6.75 -21.21 -2.29
C SER A 364 6.37 -20.69 -3.67
N PHE A 365 5.33 -21.29 -4.25
CA PHE A 365 4.83 -20.96 -5.57
C PHE A 365 3.32 -20.68 -5.49
N ASN A 366 2.82 -19.87 -6.41
CA ASN A 366 1.40 -19.61 -6.61
C ASN A 366 0.92 -20.45 -7.80
N ALA A 367 -0.29 -20.99 -7.71
CA ALA A 367 -1.03 -21.59 -8.81
C ALA A 367 -2.39 -20.89 -8.88
N ASN A 368 -2.60 -20.02 -9.86
CA ASN A 368 -3.75 -19.16 -9.97
C ASN A 368 -4.78 -19.73 -10.97
N PHE A 369 -6.05 -19.74 -10.57
CA PHE A 369 -7.18 -20.18 -11.38
C PHE A 369 -8.19 -19.06 -11.51
N ALA A 370 -8.63 -18.77 -12.74
CA ALA A 370 -9.57 -17.72 -13.06
C ALA A 370 -11.01 -18.21 -13.07
N PHE A 371 -11.92 -17.44 -12.48
CA PHE A 371 -13.35 -17.65 -12.55
C PHE A 371 -14.04 -16.33 -12.86
N SER A 372 -14.77 -16.23 -13.95
CA SER A 372 -15.73 -15.15 -14.14
C SER A 372 -16.97 -15.40 -13.28
N TYR A 373 -17.73 -14.32 -12.96
CA TYR A 373 -18.95 -14.50 -12.20
C TYR A 373 -20.09 -13.61 -12.66
N THR A 374 -21.30 -14.06 -12.37
CA THR A 374 -22.53 -13.27 -12.46
C THR A 374 -23.22 -13.24 -11.10
N GLU A 375 -23.81 -12.11 -10.74
CA GLU A 375 -24.55 -11.96 -9.51
C GLU A 375 -25.96 -12.51 -9.65
N GLN A 376 -26.42 -13.26 -8.67
CA GLN A 376 -27.75 -13.88 -8.60
C GLN A 376 -28.22 -14.01 -7.14
N ASP A 377 -29.32 -13.39 -6.78
CA ASP A 377 -30.00 -13.56 -5.47
C ASP A 377 -29.05 -13.53 -4.25
N ASN A 378 -28.27 -12.45 -4.09
CA ASN A 378 -27.24 -12.27 -3.05
C ASN A 378 -26.16 -13.36 -3.05
N ALA A 379 -25.93 -14.00 -4.19
CA ALA A 379 -24.85 -14.97 -4.42
C ALA A 379 -24.18 -14.68 -5.75
N ILE A 380 -23.07 -15.36 -6.02
CA ILE A 380 -22.42 -15.30 -7.33
C ILE A 380 -22.35 -16.68 -7.96
N LYS A 381 -22.66 -16.75 -9.25
CA LYS A 381 -22.46 -17.97 -10.05
C LYS A 381 -21.10 -17.88 -10.71
N LEU A 382 -20.20 -18.78 -10.30
CA LEU A 382 -18.84 -18.87 -10.82
C LEU A 382 -18.82 -19.70 -12.11
N LYS A 383 -18.02 -19.25 -13.08
CA LYS A 383 -17.68 -19.99 -14.29
C LYS A 383 -16.17 -20.09 -14.39
N TYR A 384 -15.67 -21.31 -14.46
CA TYR A 384 -14.24 -21.55 -14.60
C TYR A 384 -13.73 -21.11 -15.97
N GLU A 385 -12.69 -20.27 -16.01
CA GLU A 385 -12.09 -19.75 -17.25
C GLU A 385 -10.72 -20.40 -17.57
N GLY A 386 -10.09 -21.06 -16.60
CA GLY A 386 -8.84 -21.80 -16.81
C GLY A 386 -7.73 -21.44 -15.84
N PRO A 387 -6.56 -22.12 -15.99
CA PRO A 387 -5.34 -21.81 -15.26
C PRO A 387 -4.73 -20.51 -15.80
N MET A 388 -4.13 -19.68 -14.90
CA MET A 388 -3.52 -18.40 -15.24
C MET A 388 -1.99 -18.45 -15.37
N ASP A 389 -1.37 -19.55 -14.93
CA ASP A 389 0.09 -19.69 -14.91
C ASP A 389 0.52 -21.15 -15.08
N GLY A 390 1.82 -21.39 -15.30
CA GLY A 390 2.36 -22.73 -15.48
C GLY A 390 2.16 -23.66 -14.29
N ASN A 391 2.18 -23.13 -13.05
CA ASN A 391 1.97 -23.95 -11.86
C ASN A 391 0.53 -24.42 -11.77
N SER A 392 -0.43 -23.53 -12.04
CA SER A 392 -1.86 -23.88 -12.08
C SER A 392 -2.15 -24.88 -13.19
N THR A 393 -1.56 -24.73 -14.38
CA THR A 393 -1.68 -25.73 -15.46
C THR A 393 -1.22 -27.11 -15.04
N VAL A 394 -0.10 -27.21 -14.31
CA VAL A 394 0.43 -28.50 -13.82
C VAL A 394 -0.49 -29.16 -12.80
N ILE A 395 -1.05 -28.41 -11.85
CA ILE A 395 -1.87 -28.98 -10.77
C ILE A 395 -3.37 -29.02 -11.08
N GLU A 396 -3.84 -28.40 -12.17
CA GLU A 396 -5.26 -28.33 -12.54
C GLU A 396 -5.99 -29.66 -12.48
N PRO A 397 -5.45 -30.78 -13.05
CA PRO A 397 -6.14 -32.08 -12.97
C PRO A 397 -6.38 -32.54 -11.53
N GLY A 398 -5.43 -32.24 -10.63
CA GLY A 398 -5.55 -32.55 -9.21
C GLY A 398 -6.46 -31.59 -8.46
N PHE A 399 -6.53 -30.33 -8.86
CA PHE A 399 -7.38 -29.29 -8.23
C PHE A 399 -8.84 -29.35 -8.68
N LYS A 400 -9.14 -30.12 -9.74
CA LYS A 400 -10.49 -30.24 -10.34
C LYS A 400 -11.63 -30.51 -9.33
N PRO A 401 -11.51 -31.37 -8.29
CA PRO A 401 -12.62 -31.54 -7.33
C PRO A 401 -13.06 -30.24 -6.65
N ILE A 402 -12.14 -29.31 -6.41
CA ILE A 402 -12.45 -27.98 -5.83
C ILE A 402 -13.12 -27.10 -6.90
N ILE A 403 -12.59 -27.08 -8.13
CA ILE A 403 -13.17 -26.33 -9.26
C ILE A 403 -14.62 -26.75 -9.46
N ASP A 404 -14.89 -28.04 -9.52
CA ASP A 404 -16.24 -28.61 -9.71
C ASP A 404 -17.19 -28.18 -8.58
N GLY A 405 -16.72 -28.16 -7.33
CA GLY A 405 -17.53 -27.71 -6.19
C GLY A 405 -17.83 -26.20 -6.22
N LEU A 406 -16.88 -25.38 -6.64
CA LEU A 406 -17.04 -23.93 -6.79
C LEU A 406 -17.99 -23.54 -7.92
N THR A 407 -18.10 -24.34 -8.97
CA THR A 407 -18.90 -24.06 -10.17
C THR A 407 -20.27 -24.74 -10.16
N ASP A 408 -20.53 -25.60 -9.18
CA ASP A 408 -21.81 -26.29 -9.04
C ASP A 408 -22.84 -25.39 -8.32
N GLY A 409 -23.49 -24.55 -9.11
CA GLY A 409 -24.50 -23.61 -8.65
C GLY A 409 -23.94 -22.24 -8.20
N ALA A 410 -24.85 -21.48 -7.59
CA ALA A 410 -24.48 -20.17 -7.05
C ALA A 410 -23.80 -20.32 -5.69
N MET A 411 -22.77 -19.52 -5.44
CA MET A 411 -22.01 -19.46 -4.20
C MET A 411 -22.41 -18.22 -3.38
N GLU A 412 -22.80 -18.41 -2.15
CA GLU A 412 -23.00 -17.36 -1.16
C GLU A 412 -21.67 -17.14 -0.38
N PHE A 413 -21.32 -15.89 -0.15
CA PHE A 413 -20.17 -15.50 0.66
C PHE A 413 -20.58 -14.53 1.74
N ASP A 414 -20.35 -14.88 3.00
CA ASP A 414 -20.62 -14.00 4.14
C ASP A 414 -19.70 -14.29 5.32
N PHE A 415 -19.81 -13.50 6.39
CA PHE A 415 -19.05 -13.70 7.62
C PHE A 415 -19.40 -15.02 8.30
N ASP A 416 -18.39 -15.72 8.80
CA ASP A 416 -18.55 -16.85 9.70
C ASP A 416 -18.29 -16.39 11.15
N LEU A 417 -19.35 -16.26 11.93
CA LEU A 417 -19.34 -15.78 13.32
C LEU A 417 -19.29 -16.89 14.35
N THR A 418 -19.00 -18.12 13.94
CA THR A 418 -19.02 -19.30 14.84
C THR A 418 -17.80 -19.37 15.78
N THR A 419 -16.78 -18.57 15.54
CA THR A 419 -15.58 -18.45 16.39
C THR A 419 -15.20 -16.99 16.61
N PRO A 420 -14.37 -16.67 17.62
CA PRO A 420 -13.89 -15.32 17.84
C PRO A 420 -12.98 -14.76 16.74
N GLN A 421 -12.49 -15.60 15.83
CA GLN A 421 -11.65 -15.15 14.73
C GLN A 421 -12.48 -14.53 13.61
N LEU A 422 -11.99 -13.47 12.98
CA LEU A 422 -12.64 -12.85 11.83
C LEU A 422 -12.47 -13.75 10.61
N ARG A 423 -13.58 -14.38 10.19
CA ARG A 423 -13.61 -15.36 9.10
C ARG A 423 -14.78 -15.09 8.16
N ALA A 424 -14.65 -15.62 6.93
CA ALA A 424 -15.75 -15.72 5.99
C ALA A 424 -15.92 -17.16 5.50
N PHE A 425 -17.11 -17.45 5.02
CA PHE A 425 -17.44 -18.71 4.37
C PHE A 425 -17.80 -18.49 2.90
N GLY A 426 -17.59 -19.54 2.09
CA GLY A 426 -18.22 -19.73 0.80
C GLY A 426 -19.08 -21.00 0.84
N GLN A 427 -20.36 -20.88 0.48
CA GLN A 427 -21.30 -21.99 0.51
C GLN A 427 -22.07 -22.09 -0.81
N SER A 428 -22.14 -23.28 -1.40
CA SER A 428 -23.00 -23.53 -2.55
C SER A 428 -24.47 -23.56 -2.16
N LYS A 429 -25.33 -22.90 -2.94
CA LYS A 429 -26.78 -22.97 -2.78
C LYS A 429 -27.38 -24.28 -3.31
N SER A 430 -26.70 -24.97 -4.24
CA SER A 430 -27.13 -26.25 -4.79
C SER A 430 -26.55 -27.43 -4.02
N LEU A 431 -25.26 -27.38 -3.63
CA LEU A 431 -24.62 -28.40 -2.82
C LEU A 431 -24.64 -28.00 -1.36
N THR A 432 -25.68 -28.38 -0.62
CA THR A 432 -25.89 -27.94 0.79
C THR A 432 -24.75 -28.30 1.74
N ASN A 433 -23.94 -29.32 1.38
CA ASN A 433 -22.77 -29.77 2.14
C ASN A 433 -21.44 -29.25 1.58
N PHE A 434 -21.45 -28.43 0.53
CA PHE A 434 -20.26 -27.74 0.04
C PHE A 434 -20.17 -26.36 0.69
N ARG A 435 -19.43 -26.29 1.79
CA ARG A 435 -19.11 -25.05 2.52
C ARG A 435 -17.69 -25.12 3.00
N PHE A 436 -16.93 -24.08 2.76
CA PHE A 436 -15.61 -23.84 3.33
C PHE A 436 -15.59 -22.56 4.16
N VAL A 437 -14.66 -22.52 5.12
CA VAL A 437 -14.43 -21.36 5.98
C VAL A 437 -12.95 -21.01 5.98
N GLY A 438 -12.65 -19.71 5.86
CA GLY A 438 -11.29 -19.19 5.86
C GLY A 438 -11.15 -17.91 6.67
N LEU A 439 -9.92 -17.60 7.07
CA LEU A 439 -9.55 -16.31 7.67
C LEU A 439 -9.64 -15.22 6.60
N ILE A 440 -10.08 -14.03 6.99
CA ILE A 440 -10.11 -12.85 6.11
C ILE A 440 -9.10 -11.81 6.59
N ASN A 441 -8.53 -11.09 5.62
CA ASN A 441 -7.57 -10.02 5.86
C ASN A 441 -7.64 -8.94 4.76
#